data_c9c0fb19c2425cc2bd4f38f0ed98bbb4
#
_entry.id   c9c0fb19c2425cc2bd4f38f0ed98bbb4
#
_cell.length_a   1.000
_cell.length_b   1.000
_cell.length_c   1.000
_cell.angle_alpha   90.00
_cell.angle_beta   90.00
_cell.angle_gamma   90.00
#
_symmetry.space_group_name_H-M   'P 1'
#
loop_
_entity.id
_entity.type
_entity.pdbx_description
1 polymer ?
#
loop_
_entity_poly.entity_id
_entity_poly.type
_entity_poly.pdbx_seq_one_letter_code
_entity_poly.pdbx_strand_id
1 'polypeptide(L)'
;MRVPLSKIAQGLHPNCGRCKNPLHLDSKLVTVTDKTFASAIERSPLPVLLDMWAPWCGPCRTVAPIIEEVAAQMAGRVRVGKLNVDENPATTARFGVQSIPTLLVLDKGREIDRIVGAQPKPAIVQRLEQAIRS
;
A
#
# COMPACT_ATOMS: atom_id res chain seq x y z
N MET A 1 4.25 11.85 9.27
CA MET A 1 3.10 11.72 10.04
C MET A 1 2.45 10.40 9.87
N ARG A 2 2.03 9.79 10.89
CA ARG A 2 1.40 8.48 10.84
C ARG A 2 0.40 8.36 11.96
N VAL A 3 -0.50 7.42 11.80
CA VAL A 3 -1.58 7.20 12.75
C VAL A 3 -1.44 5.81 13.34
N PRO A 4 -1.37 5.66 14.64
CA PRO A 4 -1.25 4.35 15.27
C PRO A 4 -2.51 3.52 15.05
N LEU A 5 -2.36 2.30 14.66
CA LEU A 5 -3.52 1.44 14.47
C LEU A 5 -4.19 1.08 15.78
N SER A 6 -3.47 1.15 16.87
CA SER A 6 -4.05 0.83 18.15
C SER A 6 -5.17 1.78 18.54
N LYS A 7 -5.30 2.90 17.86
CA LYS A 7 -6.37 3.77 18.18
C LYS A 7 -7.51 3.64 17.28
N ILE A 8 -7.58 2.64 16.50
CA ILE A 8 -8.65 2.45 15.64
C ILE A 8 -9.87 2.28 16.34
N ALA A 9 -10.77 2.98 16.01
CA ALA A 9 -11.96 2.92 16.66
C ALA A 9 -12.69 1.88 16.10
N GLN A 10 -13.10 1.22 16.47
CA GLN A 10 -13.83 0.30 16.04
C GLN A 10 -14.63 0.47 15.00
N GLY A 11 -14.57 0.20 14.37
CA GLY A 11 -15.28 0.11 13.39
C GLY A 11 -16.06 0.84 12.67
N LEU A 12 -16.22 1.17 12.22
CA LEU A 12 -17.05 1.83 11.70
C LEU A 12 -16.80 2.15 10.46
N HIS A 13 -16.70 1.93 9.76
CA HIS A 13 -16.46 2.32 8.65
C HIS A 13 -17.34 2.22 7.70
N PRO A 14 -17.58 2.74 7.28
CA PRO A 14 -18.53 2.83 6.44
C PRO A 14 -18.28 2.29 5.19
N ASN A 15 -18.17 2.14 4.61
CA ASN A 15 -17.98 1.58 3.55
C ASN A 15 -18.16 2.23 2.38
N CYS A 16 -18.23 2.65 2.04
CA CYS A 16 -18.38 3.31 1.04
C CYS A 16 -18.15 2.87 -0.13
N GLY A 17 -18.13 2.39 -0.40
CA GLY A 17 -17.86 1.87 -1.46
C GLY A 17 -18.03 2.48 -2.69
N ARG A 18 -18.34 2.86 -3.15
CA ARG A 18 -18.61 3.29 -4.19
C ARG A 18 -17.78 3.96 -4.87
N CYS A 19 -17.23 3.98 -5.11
CA CYS A 19 -16.52 4.75 -5.70
C CYS A 19 -15.90 4.25 -6.76
N LYS A 20 -15.90 3.91 -7.39
CA LYS A 20 -15.36 3.39 -8.23
C LYS A 20 -15.11 3.99 -9.34
N ASN A 21 -14.57 4.30 -9.86
CA ASN A 21 -14.29 4.92 -10.81
C ASN A 21 -13.46 4.37 -11.66
N PRO A 22 -13.50 4.00 -12.23
CA PRO A 22 -12.93 3.24 -13.13
C PRO A 22 -11.96 3.80 -14.00
N LEU A 23 -11.90 4.51 -14.43
CA LEU A 23 -11.09 4.96 -15.28
C LEU A 23 -9.74 4.85 -15.04
N HIS A 24 -9.30 4.80 -14.31
CA HIS A 24 -8.05 4.80 -14.10
C HIS A 24 -7.41 3.72 -14.44
N LEU A 25 -7.69 3.19 -15.13
CA LEU A 25 -7.18 2.10 -15.48
C LEU A 25 -5.76 2.21 -15.63
N ASP A 26 -5.25 3.10 -15.98
CA ASP A 26 -3.94 3.07 -16.21
C ASP A 26 -3.23 3.18 -14.97
N SER A 27 -3.75 3.40 -13.96
CA SER A 27 -3.01 3.58 -12.80
C SER A 27 -2.29 2.35 -12.41
N LYS A 28 -2.61 1.22 -12.81
CA LYS A 28 -1.88 0.09 -12.42
C LYS A 28 -1.91 -0.15 -10.93
N LEU A 29 -2.73 0.52 -10.19
CA LEU A 29 -2.89 0.25 -8.78
C LEU A 29 -3.78 -0.94 -8.59
N VAL A 30 -3.40 -1.88 -7.77
CA VAL A 30 -4.14 -3.11 -7.55
C VAL A 30 -4.67 -3.13 -6.13
N THR A 31 -5.91 -3.50 -5.96
CA THR A 31 -6.45 -3.67 -4.60
C THR A 31 -6.06 -5.06 -4.12
N VAL A 32 -5.38 -5.12 -2.99
CA VAL A 32 -4.90 -6.36 -2.43
C VAL A 32 -5.68 -6.67 -1.17
N THR A 33 -6.07 -7.91 -0.99
CA THR A 33 -6.79 -8.33 0.21
C THR A 33 -6.11 -9.56 0.78
N ASP A 34 -6.56 -9.98 1.96
CA ASP A 34 -6.03 -11.19 2.56
C ASP A 34 -6.18 -12.36 1.61
N LYS A 35 -7.29 -12.39 0.85
CA LYS A 35 -7.54 -13.49 -0.06
C LYS A 35 -6.70 -13.43 -1.32
N THR A 36 -6.34 -12.24 -1.77
CA THR A 36 -5.62 -12.12 -3.02
C THR A 36 -4.13 -11.90 -2.82
N PHE A 37 -3.66 -11.90 -1.57
CA PHE A 37 -2.26 -11.63 -1.30
C PHE A 37 -1.35 -12.57 -2.08
N ALA A 38 -1.65 -13.85 -2.08
CA ALA A 38 -0.79 -14.80 -2.77
C ALA A 38 -0.74 -14.51 -4.27
N SER A 39 -1.89 -14.28 -4.90
CA SER A 39 -1.90 -14.08 -6.34
C SER A 39 -1.38 -12.71 -6.74
N ALA A 40 -1.66 -11.68 -5.96
CA ALA A 40 -1.26 -10.33 -6.33
C ALA A 40 0.18 -10.02 -5.94
N ILE A 41 0.65 -10.58 -4.84
CA ILE A 41 1.96 -10.26 -4.30
C ILE A 41 2.95 -11.38 -4.46
N GLU A 42 2.63 -12.55 -3.93
CA GLU A 42 3.62 -13.63 -3.91
C GLU A 42 3.94 -14.16 -5.30
N ARG A 43 2.97 -14.14 -6.18
CA ARG A 43 3.19 -14.60 -7.54
C ARG A 43 3.51 -13.50 -8.52
N SER A 44 3.70 -12.28 -8.01
CA SER A 44 3.98 -11.16 -8.88
C SER A 44 5.37 -11.30 -9.48
N PRO A 45 5.53 -11.14 -10.78
CA PRO A 45 6.85 -11.19 -11.39
C PRO A 45 7.68 -9.94 -11.08
N LEU A 46 7.04 -8.90 -10.54
CA LEU A 46 7.72 -7.67 -10.22
C LEU A 46 7.68 -7.45 -8.72
N PRO A 47 8.63 -6.73 -8.16
CA PRO A 47 8.51 -6.29 -6.76
C PRO A 47 7.24 -5.47 -6.59
N VAL A 48 6.70 -5.47 -5.39
CA VAL A 48 5.45 -4.79 -5.11
C VAL A 48 5.64 -3.76 -4.03
N LEU A 49 5.11 -2.56 -4.27
CA LEU A 49 5.01 -1.54 -3.24
C LEU A 49 3.57 -1.62 -2.73
N LEU A 50 3.39 -2.02 -1.50
CA LEU A 50 2.07 -2.21 -0.92
C LEU A 50 1.76 -1.09 0.07
N ASP A 51 0.73 -0.31 -0.24
CA ASP A 51 0.30 0.81 0.59
C ASP A 51 -0.73 0.30 1.60
N MET A 52 -0.34 0.23 2.85
CA MET A 52 -1.23 -0.18 3.95
C MET A 52 -1.93 1.07 4.45
N TRP A 53 -3.24 1.12 4.30
CA TRP A 53 -4.00 2.35 4.54
C TRP A 53 -5.34 2.06 5.18
N ALA A 54 -6.04 3.10 5.58
CA ALA A 54 -7.42 2.99 6.04
C ALA A 54 -8.17 4.26 5.67
N PRO A 55 -9.49 4.16 5.48
CA PRO A 55 -10.27 5.34 5.04
C PRO A 55 -10.29 6.48 6.05
N TRP A 56 -10.11 6.18 7.33
CA TRP A 56 -10.13 7.22 8.36
C TRP A 56 -8.78 7.90 8.57
N CYS A 57 -7.80 7.48 7.84
CA CYS A 57 -6.44 7.94 8.08
C CYS A 57 -6.14 9.17 7.23
N GLY A 58 -5.97 10.31 7.86
CA GLY A 58 -5.66 11.56 7.16
C GLY A 58 -4.35 11.51 6.39
N PRO A 59 -3.24 11.11 7.02
CA PRO A 59 -1.96 11.03 6.29
C PRO A 59 -2.01 10.06 5.11
N CYS A 60 -2.84 9.03 5.19
CA CYS A 60 -2.99 8.10 4.08
C CYS A 60 -3.58 8.81 2.87
N ARG A 61 -4.49 9.74 3.09
CA ARG A 61 -5.09 10.49 2.00
C ARG A 61 -4.08 11.41 1.36
N THR A 62 -3.16 11.94 2.13
CA THR A 62 -2.11 12.79 1.61
C THR A 62 -1.18 11.99 0.70
N VAL A 63 -0.94 10.74 1.07
CA VAL A 63 -0.02 9.91 0.31
C VAL A 63 -0.69 9.31 -0.93
N ALA A 64 -2.02 9.16 -0.92
CA ALA A 64 -2.69 8.47 -2.00
C ALA A 64 -2.35 9.01 -3.41
N PRO A 65 -2.40 10.31 -3.67
CA PRO A 65 -2.04 10.77 -5.00
C PRO A 65 -0.57 10.54 -5.32
N ILE A 66 0.29 10.56 -4.30
CA ILE A 66 1.70 10.28 -4.52
C ILE A 66 1.86 8.84 -4.94
N ILE A 67 1.13 7.93 -4.32
CA ILE A 67 1.22 6.52 -4.66
C ILE A 67 0.73 6.29 -6.08
N GLU A 68 -0.29 7.01 -6.50
CA GLU A 68 -0.76 6.89 -7.88
C GLU A 68 0.30 7.36 -8.87
N GLU A 69 1.01 8.42 -8.54
CA GLU A 69 2.07 8.90 -9.40
C GLU A 69 3.22 7.91 -9.46
N VAL A 70 3.55 7.30 -8.31
CA VAL A 70 4.61 6.31 -8.27
C VAL A 70 4.21 5.10 -9.11
N ALA A 71 2.94 4.70 -9.05
CA ALA A 71 2.46 3.57 -9.83
C ALA A 71 2.66 3.83 -11.32
N ALA A 72 2.36 5.03 -11.77
CA ALA A 72 2.52 5.37 -13.17
C ALA A 72 4.00 5.45 -13.55
N GLN A 73 4.80 6.07 -12.70
CA GLN A 73 6.21 6.25 -13.00
C GLN A 73 6.99 4.95 -13.02
N MET A 74 6.63 4.03 -12.13
CA MET A 74 7.36 2.77 -11.99
C MET A 74 6.69 1.61 -12.71
N ALA A 75 5.69 1.90 -13.55
CA ALA A 75 5.00 0.84 -14.26
C ALA A 75 5.98 0.00 -15.06
N GLY A 76 5.84 -1.30 -15.00
CA GLY A 76 6.76 -2.22 -15.67
C GLY A 76 7.96 -2.61 -14.82
N ARG A 77 8.26 -1.85 -13.77
CA ARG A 77 9.36 -2.18 -12.89
C ARG A 77 8.88 -2.56 -11.50
N VAL A 78 7.77 -1.98 -11.07
CA VAL A 78 7.23 -2.23 -9.74
C VAL A 78 5.71 -2.28 -9.88
N ARG A 79 5.09 -3.22 -9.21
CA ARG A 79 3.65 -3.27 -9.13
C ARG A 79 3.25 -2.54 -7.84
N VAL A 80 2.23 -1.71 -7.90
CA VAL A 80 1.80 -0.95 -6.73
C VAL A 80 0.42 -1.41 -6.32
N GLY A 81 0.25 -1.73 -5.07
CA GLY A 81 -1.02 -2.20 -4.54
C GLY A 81 -1.43 -1.43 -3.32
N LYS A 82 -2.71 -1.51 -2.98
CA LYS A 82 -3.25 -0.88 -1.78
C LYS A 82 -3.99 -1.93 -0.98
N LEU A 83 -3.82 -1.93 0.31
CA LEU A 83 -4.50 -2.87 1.19
C LEU A 83 -5.12 -2.11 2.36
N ASN A 84 -6.43 -2.24 2.51
CA ASN A 84 -7.16 -1.59 3.59
C ASN A 84 -6.97 -2.42 4.85
N VAL A 85 -6.27 -1.87 5.85
CA VAL A 85 -5.93 -2.63 7.04
C VAL A 85 -7.16 -3.00 7.87
N ASP A 86 -8.23 -2.22 7.78
CA ASP A 86 -9.42 -2.52 8.56
C ASP A 86 -10.10 -3.79 8.06
N GLU A 87 -10.00 -4.06 6.78
CA GLU A 87 -10.66 -5.21 6.18
C GLU A 87 -9.76 -6.41 6.00
N ASN A 88 -8.49 -6.25 6.25
CA ASN A 88 -7.52 -7.31 5.97
C ASN A 88 -6.56 -7.52 7.12
N PRO A 89 -7.09 -7.97 8.26
CA PRO A 89 -6.26 -8.09 9.46
C PRO A 89 -5.16 -9.14 9.36
N ALA A 90 -5.36 -10.17 8.56
CA ALA A 90 -4.35 -11.22 8.49
C ALA A 90 -3.05 -10.71 7.90
N THR A 91 -3.12 -9.98 6.80
CA THR A 91 -1.91 -9.43 6.18
C THR A 91 -1.31 -8.36 7.08
N THR A 92 -2.15 -7.54 7.69
CA THR A 92 -1.68 -6.50 8.59
C THR A 92 -0.88 -7.10 9.74
N ALA A 93 -1.38 -8.18 10.32
CA ALA A 93 -0.71 -8.84 11.42
C ALA A 93 0.56 -9.56 10.95
N ARG A 94 0.51 -10.14 9.77
CA ARG A 94 1.66 -10.87 9.23
C ARG A 94 2.90 -9.97 9.16
N PHE A 95 2.74 -8.74 8.77
CA PHE A 95 3.86 -7.83 8.64
C PHE A 95 4.04 -6.92 9.86
N GLY A 96 3.22 -7.12 10.88
CA GLY A 96 3.36 -6.37 12.12
C GLY A 96 3.19 -4.87 11.94
N VAL A 97 2.27 -4.47 11.09
CA VAL A 97 2.06 -3.06 10.81
C VAL A 97 1.32 -2.44 11.99
N GLN A 98 1.93 -1.46 12.64
CA GLN A 98 1.37 -0.84 13.83
C GLN A 98 0.94 0.60 13.60
N SER A 99 1.27 1.17 12.49
CA SER A 99 0.84 2.53 12.18
C SER A 99 0.68 2.64 10.67
N ILE A 100 -0.10 3.60 10.23
CA ILE A 100 -0.33 3.81 8.81
C ILE A 100 -0.19 5.30 8.49
N PRO A 101 0.16 5.66 7.30
CA PRO A 101 0.44 4.75 6.19
C PRO A 101 1.78 4.03 6.37
N THR A 102 1.85 2.82 5.92
CA THR A 102 3.10 2.08 5.86
C THR A 102 3.19 1.51 4.46
N LEU A 103 4.30 1.75 3.81
CA LEU A 103 4.52 1.23 2.48
C LEU A 103 5.52 0.10 2.59
N LEU A 104 5.10 -1.08 2.22
CA LEU A 104 5.98 -2.24 2.27
C LEU A 104 6.52 -2.50 0.88
N VAL A 105 7.81 -2.75 0.78
CA VAL A 105 8.39 -3.18 -0.48
C VAL A 105 8.58 -4.68 -0.38
N LEU A 106 7.86 -5.41 -1.22
CA LEU A 106 7.82 -6.85 -1.13
C LEU A 106 8.36 -7.49 -2.39
N ASP A 107 9.14 -8.54 -2.22
CA ASP A 107 9.65 -9.30 -3.33
C ASP A 107 9.16 -10.72 -3.14
N LYS A 108 8.19 -11.12 -3.95
CA LYS A 108 7.56 -12.43 -3.85
C LYS A 108 7.01 -12.69 -2.47
N GLY A 109 6.45 -11.66 -1.88
CA GLY A 109 5.82 -11.76 -0.57
C GLY A 109 6.75 -11.54 0.60
N ARG A 110 8.03 -11.29 0.34
CA ARG A 110 8.97 -11.09 1.42
C ARG A 110 9.29 -9.61 1.54
N GLU A 111 9.24 -9.09 2.73
CA GLU A 111 9.51 -7.67 2.96
C GLU A 111 11.00 -7.38 2.79
N ILE A 112 11.34 -6.51 1.85
CA ILE A 112 12.72 -6.12 1.65
C ILE A 112 12.97 -4.69 2.09
N ASP A 113 11.91 -3.89 2.28
CA ASP A 113 12.06 -2.55 2.84
C ASP A 113 10.71 -2.09 3.34
N ARG A 114 10.71 -1.04 4.13
CA ARG A 114 9.48 -0.51 4.71
C ARG A 114 9.63 0.99 4.88
N ILE A 115 8.63 1.74 4.45
CA ILE A 115 8.61 3.18 4.59
C ILE A 115 7.41 3.52 5.47
N VAL A 116 7.65 4.11 6.62
CA VAL A 116 6.59 4.38 7.58
C VAL A 116 6.27 5.87 7.58
N GLY A 117 5.00 6.19 7.50
CA GLY A 117 4.54 7.56 7.55
C GLY A 117 4.41 8.18 6.17
N ALA A 118 3.83 9.36 6.12
CA ALA A 118 3.61 10.06 4.86
C ALA A 118 4.92 10.73 4.44
N GLN A 119 5.54 10.18 3.44
CA GLN A 119 6.81 10.69 2.96
C GLN A 119 6.62 11.34 1.59
N PRO A 120 7.47 12.28 1.22
CA PRO A 120 7.34 12.89 -0.10
C PRO A 120 7.72 11.92 -1.20
N LYS A 121 7.21 12.17 -2.38
CA LYS A 121 7.44 11.26 -3.52
C LYS A 121 8.91 10.97 -3.76
N PRO A 122 9.81 11.96 -3.78
CA PRO A 122 11.22 11.63 -4.05
C PRO A 122 11.81 10.65 -3.06
N ALA A 123 11.41 10.75 -1.79
CA ALA A 123 11.91 9.83 -0.78
C ALA A 123 11.41 8.42 -1.03
N ILE A 124 10.14 8.29 -1.42
CA ILE A 124 9.55 6.99 -1.70
C ILE A 124 10.24 6.36 -2.90
N VAL A 125 10.39 7.12 -3.97
CA VAL A 125 10.99 6.61 -5.20
C VAL A 125 12.44 6.19 -4.95
N GLN A 126 13.17 6.98 -4.17
CA GLN A 126 14.55 6.66 -3.90
C GLN A 126 14.68 5.36 -3.11
N ARG A 127 13.86 5.20 -2.08
CA ARG A 127 13.91 3.98 -1.29
C ARG A 127 13.52 2.77 -2.12
N LEU A 128 12.51 2.96 -2.97
CA LEU A 128 12.03 1.89 -3.81
C LEU A 128 13.10 1.46 -4.79
N GLU A 129 13.76 2.42 -5.41
CA GLU A 129 14.81 2.08 -6.38
C GLU A 129 15.99 1.40 -5.72
N GLN A 130 16.32 1.79 -4.49
CA GLN A 130 17.39 1.12 -3.78
C GLN A 130 17.02 -0.30 -3.44
N ALA A 131 15.78 -0.53 -3.04
CA ALA A 131 15.34 -1.86 -2.64
C ALA A 131 15.33 -2.81 -3.82
N ILE A 132 14.85 -2.37 -4.98
CA ILE A 132 14.74 -3.28 -6.10
C ILE A 132 16.06 -3.47 -6.81
N ARG A 133 17.05 -2.66 -6.48
CA ARG A 133 18.31 -2.83 -7.11
C ARG A 133 19.17 -3.82 -6.39
N SER A 134 18.86 -4.15 -5.18
CA SER A 134 19.70 -5.04 -4.38
C SER A 134 19.59 -6.50 -4.80
#